data_f6055a51adbb4b20e4d9b7b4f75166b8
#
_entry.id   f6055a51adbb4b20e4d9b7b4f75166b8
#
_cell.length_a   1.000
_cell.length_b   1.000
_cell.length_c   1.000
_cell.angle_alpha   90.00
_cell.angle_beta   90.00
_cell.angle_gamma   90.00
#
_symmetry.space_group_name_H-M   'P 1'
#
loop_
_entity.id
_entity.type
_entity.pdbx_description
1 polymer ?
#
loop_
_entity_poly.entity_id
_entity_poly.type
_entity_poly.pdbx_seq_one_letter_code
_entity_poly.pdbx_strand_id
1 'polypeptide(L)'
;QQKGGFKLNYYARDPLFDRNDLENLKLKDSAVALGVFDAMHLGHQEIIKYTVKYAKEHNLNSVVYMFRNLPKGVLTGKDIKNVNLFKKRLKLIQQLGVDTVVAERFNTEYMKIGYKEFIDNILIEKLDAKFVCAGFNYHFGYKGEGNTENLTQICGEHGIVVHIAECKSLDKPVSSTLIRKLIADGEMEEAAKYLGRYFSVTRRVEKGDRLGHRLGFPTANINLPDFHVVPKFGVYISR
;
A
#
# COMPACT_ATOMS: atom_id res chain seq x y z
N GLN A 1 -22.91 -24.36 0.80
CA GLN A 1 -22.33 -23.70 -0.39
C GLN A 1 -21.18 -22.80 0.10
N GLN A 2 -19.94 -23.31 0.04
CA GLN A 2 -18.75 -22.51 0.26
C GLN A 2 -18.62 -21.51 -0.91
N LYS A 3 -18.80 -20.23 -0.64
CA LYS A 3 -18.40 -19.15 -1.57
C LYS A 3 -16.90 -19.25 -1.75
N GLY A 4 -16.46 -19.63 -2.93
CA GLY A 4 -15.05 -19.65 -3.31
C GLY A 4 -14.47 -18.25 -3.10
N GLY A 5 -13.72 -18.08 -2.02
CA GLY A 5 -13.05 -16.82 -1.72
C GLY A 5 -11.92 -16.63 -2.73
N PHE A 6 -11.90 -15.47 -3.39
CA PHE A 6 -10.80 -15.05 -4.24
C PHE A 6 -9.49 -15.11 -3.44
N LYS A 7 -8.51 -15.89 -3.90
CA LYS A 7 -7.25 -16.11 -3.21
C LYS A 7 -6.22 -15.14 -3.79
N LEU A 8 -5.85 -14.11 -3.01
CA LEU A 8 -4.77 -13.21 -3.36
C LEU A 8 -3.42 -13.95 -3.34
N ASN A 9 -2.69 -13.94 -4.42
CA ASN A 9 -1.30 -14.37 -4.43
C ASN A 9 -0.42 -13.30 -3.77
N TYR A 10 0.51 -13.72 -2.93
CA TYR A 10 1.29 -12.78 -2.13
C TYR A 10 2.75 -13.21 -2.05
N TYR A 11 3.64 -12.31 -2.49
CA TYR A 11 5.09 -12.48 -2.45
C TYR A 11 5.71 -11.35 -1.63
N ALA A 12 6.49 -11.69 -0.62
CA ALA A 12 7.21 -10.69 0.18
C ALA A 12 8.47 -11.28 0.80
N ARG A 13 9.51 -10.45 0.93
CA ARG A 13 10.62 -10.75 1.83
C ARG A 13 10.15 -10.64 3.26
N ASP A 14 10.08 -11.76 3.96
CA ASP A 14 9.80 -11.82 5.39
C ASP A 14 11.05 -12.31 6.13
N PRO A 15 11.63 -11.52 7.06
CA PRO A 15 12.77 -11.97 7.85
C PRO A 15 12.45 -13.14 8.80
N LEU A 16 11.16 -13.43 9.01
CA LEU A 16 10.70 -14.56 9.83
C LEU A 16 10.37 -15.83 9.00
N PHE A 17 10.23 -15.67 7.67
CA PHE A 17 10.03 -16.75 6.73
C PHE A 17 11.12 -16.62 5.68
N ASP A 18 12.16 -17.42 5.81
CA ASP A 18 13.30 -17.51 4.91
C ASP A 18 12.88 -18.12 3.55
N ARG A 19 12.05 -17.37 2.81
CA ARG A 19 11.66 -17.70 1.45
C ARG A 19 12.10 -16.55 0.55
N ASN A 20 13.11 -16.84 -0.25
CA ASN A 20 13.58 -16.01 -1.38
C ASN A 20 12.56 -15.98 -2.53
N ASP A 21 11.28 -15.97 -2.21
CA ASP A 21 10.18 -16.00 -3.19
C ASP A 21 10.25 -14.80 -4.17
N LEU A 22 10.91 -13.72 -3.77
CA LEU A 22 11.08 -12.53 -4.63
C LEU A 22 12.32 -12.58 -5.53
N GLU A 23 13.37 -13.30 -5.18
CA GLU A 23 14.58 -13.37 -6.00
C GLU A 23 14.32 -14.14 -7.29
N ASN A 24 13.55 -15.22 -7.19
CA ASN A 24 13.20 -16.10 -8.31
C ASN A 24 11.82 -15.79 -8.90
N LEU A 25 11.17 -14.70 -8.46
CA LEU A 25 9.85 -14.34 -8.95
C LEU A 25 9.93 -13.98 -10.43
N LYS A 26 9.15 -14.69 -11.23
CA LYS A 26 8.87 -14.37 -12.64
C LYS A 26 7.37 -14.49 -12.86
N LEU A 27 6.71 -13.36 -12.96
CA LEU A 27 5.32 -13.28 -13.40
C LEU A 27 5.25 -13.24 -14.92
N LYS A 28 4.06 -13.34 -15.45
CA LYS A 28 3.80 -13.20 -16.90
C LYS A 28 2.61 -12.28 -17.10
N ASP A 29 2.68 -11.52 -18.18
CA ASP A 29 1.58 -10.70 -18.69
C ASP A 29 0.91 -9.85 -17.58
N SER A 30 1.69 -8.96 -16.94
CA SER A 30 1.22 -8.22 -15.79
C SER A 30 0.76 -6.80 -16.12
N ALA A 31 -0.35 -6.38 -15.48
CA ALA A 31 -0.74 -4.99 -15.30
C ALA A 31 -0.37 -4.55 -13.87
N VAL A 32 0.52 -3.59 -13.73
CA VAL A 32 1.19 -3.28 -12.47
C VAL A 32 0.76 -1.91 -11.93
N ALA A 33 0.23 -1.88 -10.69
CA ALA A 33 0.02 -0.66 -9.92
C ALA A 33 1.24 -0.39 -9.05
N LEU A 34 1.86 0.79 -9.20
CA LEU A 34 3.03 1.21 -8.43
C LEU A 34 2.66 2.20 -7.34
N GLY A 35 3.11 1.95 -6.10
CA GLY A 35 2.90 2.88 -5.01
C GLY A 35 3.26 2.34 -3.63
N VAL A 36 3.23 3.23 -2.63
CA VAL A 36 3.46 2.84 -1.22
C VAL A 36 2.18 2.26 -0.59
N PHE A 37 1.02 2.74 -1.00
CA PHE A 37 -0.31 2.28 -0.59
C PHE A 37 -0.52 2.18 0.94
N ASP A 38 0.09 3.09 1.72
CA ASP A 38 -0.03 3.07 3.18
C ASP A 38 -1.45 3.35 3.66
N ALA A 39 -2.01 4.51 3.32
CA ALA A 39 -3.35 4.88 3.76
C ALA A 39 -4.45 4.17 2.97
N MET A 40 -4.18 3.63 1.78
CA MET A 40 -5.22 3.10 0.89
C MET A 40 -6.39 4.10 0.72
N HIS A 41 -6.03 5.37 0.52
CA HIS A 41 -6.96 6.48 0.30
C HIS A 41 -7.58 6.43 -1.10
N LEU A 42 -8.56 7.30 -1.37
CA LEU A 42 -9.29 7.31 -2.64
C LEU A 42 -8.38 7.33 -3.87
N GLY A 43 -7.31 8.14 -3.88
CA GLY A 43 -6.35 8.14 -5.00
C GLY A 43 -5.60 6.80 -5.15
N HIS A 44 -5.20 6.16 -4.05
CA HIS A 44 -4.61 4.81 -4.11
C HIS A 44 -5.60 3.77 -4.65
N GLN A 45 -6.87 3.85 -4.22
CA GLN A 45 -7.90 2.94 -4.69
C GLN A 45 -8.19 3.13 -6.18
N GLU A 46 -8.11 4.35 -6.69
CA GLU A 46 -8.29 4.67 -8.11
C GLU A 46 -7.20 4.03 -8.98
N ILE A 47 -5.93 4.20 -8.61
CA ILE A 47 -4.79 3.55 -9.27
C ILE A 47 -5.00 2.04 -9.34
N ILE A 48 -5.32 1.41 -8.22
CA ILE A 48 -5.48 -0.04 -8.15
C ILE A 48 -6.71 -0.50 -8.96
N LYS A 49 -7.85 0.18 -8.82
CA LYS A 49 -9.07 -0.16 -9.57
C LYS A 49 -8.86 -0.04 -11.07
N TYR A 50 -8.15 1.01 -11.52
CA TYR A 50 -7.82 1.20 -12.92
C TYR A 50 -6.95 0.05 -13.43
N THR A 51 -5.91 -0.32 -12.68
CA THR A 51 -5.03 -1.45 -13.01
C THR A 51 -5.81 -2.76 -13.11
N VAL A 52 -6.69 -3.05 -12.13
CA VAL A 52 -7.53 -4.27 -12.15
C VAL A 52 -8.49 -4.28 -13.35
N LYS A 53 -9.07 -3.12 -13.67
CA LYS A 53 -9.96 -2.98 -14.83
C LYS A 53 -9.18 -3.27 -16.12
N TYR A 54 -8.04 -2.60 -16.32
CA TYR A 54 -7.18 -2.80 -17.49
C TYR A 54 -6.73 -4.25 -17.63
N ALA A 55 -6.30 -4.86 -16.53
CA ALA A 55 -5.88 -6.26 -16.51
C ALA A 55 -7.00 -7.21 -17.01
N LYS A 56 -8.23 -7.01 -16.56
CA LYS A 56 -9.39 -7.82 -16.99
C LYS A 56 -9.70 -7.63 -18.48
N GLU A 57 -9.66 -6.40 -18.96
CA GLU A 57 -9.96 -6.06 -20.37
C GLU A 57 -8.93 -6.64 -21.34
N HIS A 58 -7.67 -6.83 -20.86
CA HIS A 58 -6.56 -7.30 -21.69
C HIS A 58 -6.07 -8.71 -21.31
N ASN A 59 -6.80 -9.42 -20.45
CA ASN A 59 -6.45 -10.76 -19.97
C ASN A 59 -5.04 -10.84 -19.35
N LEU A 60 -4.69 -9.81 -18.53
CA LEU A 60 -3.44 -9.71 -17.81
C LEU A 60 -3.62 -10.06 -16.32
N ASN A 61 -2.52 -10.41 -15.64
CA ASN A 61 -2.49 -10.56 -14.18
C ASN A 61 -2.40 -9.17 -13.51
N SER A 62 -3.37 -8.82 -12.69
CA SER A 62 -3.34 -7.56 -11.95
C SER A 62 -2.39 -7.64 -10.76
N VAL A 63 -1.36 -6.79 -10.75
CA VAL A 63 -0.28 -6.80 -9.77
C VAL A 63 -0.23 -5.47 -9.03
N VAL A 64 -0.14 -5.50 -7.70
CA VAL A 64 0.25 -4.35 -6.89
C VAL A 64 1.70 -4.53 -6.45
N TYR A 65 2.58 -3.64 -6.90
CA TYR A 65 3.97 -3.57 -6.44
C TYR A 65 4.11 -2.48 -5.38
N MET A 66 4.54 -2.85 -4.19
CA MET A 66 4.56 -1.96 -3.03
C MET A 66 5.70 -2.28 -2.06
N PHE A 67 5.88 -1.43 -1.02
CA PHE A 67 6.79 -1.72 0.07
C PHE A 67 6.07 -2.15 1.35
N ARG A 68 6.68 -3.07 2.08
CA ARG A 68 6.18 -3.47 3.42
C ARG A 68 6.30 -2.34 4.42
N ASN A 69 7.42 -1.63 4.43
CA ASN A 69 7.73 -0.47 5.25
C ASN A 69 7.59 0.84 4.47
N LEU A 70 7.61 1.96 5.15
CA LEU A 70 7.50 3.27 4.53
C LEU A 70 8.88 3.76 4.05
N PRO A 71 9.13 3.91 2.74
CA PRO A 71 10.40 4.40 2.21
C PRO A 71 10.84 5.72 2.82
N LYS A 72 9.92 6.66 2.99
CA LYS A 72 10.20 7.98 3.56
C LYS A 72 10.81 7.91 4.96
N GLY A 73 10.42 6.94 5.79
CA GLY A 73 11.01 6.72 7.11
C GLY A 73 12.48 6.34 7.02
N VAL A 74 12.81 5.40 6.11
CA VAL A 74 14.18 4.96 5.86
C VAL A 74 15.05 6.09 5.28
N LEU A 75 14.51 6.83 4.30
CA LEU A 75 15.21 7.92 3.62
C LEU A 75 15.53 9.11 4.53
N THR A 76 14.64 9.42 5.47
CA THR A 76 14.77 10.62 6.31
C THR A 76 15.25 10.32 7.72
N GLY A 77 15.35 9.06 8.10
CA GLY A 77 15.61 8.64 9.49
C GLY A 77 14.50 9.01 10.48
N LYS A 78 13.34 9.50 9.98
CA LYS A 78 12.21 9.92 10.82
C LYS A 78 11.25 8.76 11.05
N ASP A 79 10.74 8.68 12.28
CA ASP A 79 9.68 7.72 12.62
C ASP A 79 8.33 8.17 12.03
N ILE A 80 8.04 7.69 10.83
CA ILE A 80 6.78 7.96 10.15
C ILE A 80 5.78 6.86 10.48
N LYS A 81 4.70 7.22 11.15
CA LYS A 81 3.67 6.29 11.57
C LYS A 81 2.87 5.76 10.37
N ASN A 82 2.61 4.45 10.33
CA ASN A 82 1.76 3.84 9.32
C ASN A 82 0.28 4.17 9.58
N VAL A 83 -0.47 4.43 8.53
CA VAL A 83 -1.94 4.56 8.62
C VAL A 83 -2.58 3.17 8.68
N ASN A 84 -2.08 2.23 7.88
CA ASN A 84 -2.52 0.84 7.93
C ASN A 84 -1.33 -0.09 8.15
N LEU A 85 -1.49 -1.05 9.04
CA LEU A 85 -0.55 -2.15 9.18
C LEU A 85 -0.55 -3.01 7.92
N PHE A 86 0.58 -3.66 7.64
CA PHE A 86 0.79 -4.40 6.40
C PHE A 86 -0.33 -5.41 6.09
N LYS A 87 -0.74 -6.24 7.05
CA LYS A 87 -1.85 -7.20 6.88
C LYS A 87 -3.17 -6.49 6.50
N LYS A 88 -3.41 -5.30 7.04
CA LYS A 88 -4.60 -4.51 6.69
C LYS A 88 -4.53 -3.99 5.27
N ARG A 89 -3.34 -3.53 4.81
CA ARG A 89 -3.14 -3.12 3.42
C ARG A 89 -3.44 -4.28 2.46
N LEU A 90 -2.91 -5.47 2.72
CA LEU A 90 -3.20 -6.67 1.91
C LEU A 90 -4.69 -6.96 1.82
N LYS A 91 -5.42 -6.89 2.94
CA LYS A 91 -6.87 -7.11 2.96
C LYS A 91 -7.62 -6.07 2.11
N LEU A 92 -7.23 -4.79 2.21
CA LEU A 92 -7.84 -3.71 1.43
C LEU A 92 -7.55 -3.86 -0.08
N ILE A 93 -6.34 -4.27 -0.45
CA ILE A 93 -5.95 -4.54 -1.83
C ILE A 93 -6.75 -5.73 -2.37
N GLN A 94 -6.85 -6.81 -1.61
CA GLN A 94 -7.65 -7.98 -1.98
C GLN A 94 -9.13 -7.63 -2.26
N GLN A 95 -9.71 -6.74 -1.44
CA GLN A 95 -11.09 -6.27 -1.63
C GLN A 95 -11.29 -5.50 -2.94
N LEU A 96 -10.24 -4.97 -3.54
CA LEU A 96 -10.27 -4.30 -4.85
C LEU A 96 -10.14 -5.28 -6.02
N GLY A 97 -9.97 -6.58 -5.76
CA GLY A 97 -9.95 -7.62 -6.78
C GLY A 97 -8.59 -7.81 -7.45
N VAL A 98 -7.49 -7.46 -6.78
CA VAL A 98 -6.11 -7.67 -7.26
C VAL A 98 -5.75 -9.15 -7.18
N ASP A 99 -5.10 -9.68 -8.22
CA ASP A 99 -4.68 -11.08 -8.29
C ASP A 99 -3.39 -11.33 -7.49
N THR A 100 -2.43 -10.42 -7.58
CA THR A 100 -1.09 -10.60 -7.01
C THR A 100 -0.60 -9.34 -6.29
N VAL A 101 0.03 -9.51 -5.14
CA VAL A 101 0.78 -8.44 -4.46
C VAL A 101 2.24 -8.83 -4.36
N VAL A 102 3.11 -7.94 -4.83
CA VAL A 102 4.56 -8.02 -4.66
C VAL A 102 4.99 -6.94 -3.69
N ALA A 103 5.51 -7.33 -2.54
CA ALA A 103 5.81 -6.41 -1.44
C ALA A 103 7.29 -6.48 -1.04
N GLU A 104 8.07 -5.57 -1.57
CA GLU A 104 9.50 -5.44 -1.27
C GLU A 104 9.76 -4.80 0.09
N ARG A 105 10.94 -5.04 0.62
CA ARG A 105 11.45 -4.31 1.77
C ARG A 105 12.34 -3.17 1.29
N PHE A 106 11.94 -1.94 1.56
CA PHE A 106 12.78 -0.79 1.30
C PHE A 106 13.90 -0.72 2.33
N ASN A 107 15.13 -0.96 1.91
CA ASN A 107 16.34 -0.96 2.73
C ASN A 107 17.49 -0.25 2.01
N THR A 108 18.68 -0.23 2.62
CA THR A 108 19.87 0.42 2.08
C THR A 108 20.37 -0.17 0.76
N GLU A 109 20.09 -1.43 0.49
CA GLU A 109 20.43 -2.09 -0.78
C GLU A 109 19.44 -1.67 -1.86
N TYR A 110 18.14 -1.74 -1.57
CA TYR A 110 17.09 -1.33 -2.50
C TYR A 110 17.22 0.16 -2.89
N MET A 111 17.64 1.02 -1.94
CA MET A 111 17.86 2.45 -2.20
C MET A 111 18.91 2.75 -3.28
N LYS A 112 19.79 1.80 -3.58
CA LYS A 112 20.87 1.98 -4.58
C LYS A 112 20.41 1.64 -6.00
N ILE A 113 19.26 1.01 -6.17
CA ILE A 113 18.72 0.65 -7.47
C ILE A 113 18.42 1.93 -8.26
N GLY A 114 19.05 2.07 -9.42
CA GLY A 114 18.81 3.18 -10.35
C GLY A 114 17.42 3.08 -10.98
N TYR A 115 16.90 4.19 -11.51
CA TYR A 115 15.56 4.18 -12.09
C TYR A 115 15.45 3.30 -13.36
N LYS A 116 16.50 3.22 -14.17
CA LYS A 116 16.56 2.31 -15.33
C LYS A 116 16.58 0.86 -14.87
N GLU A 117 17.46 0.55 -13.93
CA GLU A 117 17.56 -0.79 -13.35
C GLU A 117 16.24 -1.26 -12.72
N PHE A 118 15.49 -0.35 -12.09
CA PHE A 118 14.15 -0.67 -11.59
C PHE A 118 13.20 -1.09 -12.72
N ILE A 119 13.21 -0.37 -13.85
CA ILE A 119 12.36 -0.70 -14.98
C ILE A 119 12.80 -2.04 -15.60
N ASP A 120 14.08 -2.20 -15.90
CA ASP A 120 14.60 -3.38 -16.58
C ASP A 120 14.44 -4.65 -15.72
N ASN A 121 14.98 -4.64 -14.51
CA ASN A 121 15.04 -5.85 -13.68
C ASN A 121 13.72 -6.17 -12.99
N ILE A 122 12.92 -5.12 -12.65
CA ILE A 122 11.69 -5.34 -11.87
C ILE A 122 10.47 -5.32 -12.76
N LEU A 123 10.24 -4.26 -13.55
CA LEU A 123 9.03 -4.18 -14.35
C LEU A 123 9.07 -5.16 -15.54
N ILE A 124 10.21 -5.25 -16.24
CA ILE A 124 10.35 -6.09 -17.44
C ILE A 124 10.67 -7.52 -17.05
N GLU A 125 11.81 -7.78 -16.38
CA GLU A 125 12.29 -9.16 -16.18
C GLU A 125 11.47 -9.95 -15.16
N LYS A 126 11.14 -9.33 -14.00
CA LYS A 126 10.43 -10.04 -12.92
C LYS A 126 8.92 -10.03 -13.08
N LEU A 127 8.36 -8.89 -13.48
CA LEU A 127 6.91 -8.72 -13.52
C LEU A 127 6.33 -8.91 -14.93
N ASP A 128 7.15 -8.94 -15.98
CA ASP A 128 6.71 -8.99 -17.39
C ASP A 128 5.54 -8.01 -17.61
N ALA A 129 5.77 -6.75 -17.21
CA ALA A 129 4.74 -5.72 -17.26
C ALA A 129 4.36 -5.38 -18.71
N LYS A 130 3.06 -5.38 -18.98
CA LYS A 130 2.47 -4.90 -20.25
C LYS A 130 1.76 -3.58 -20.03
N PHE A 131 1.42 -3.29 -18.81
CA PHE A 131 0.77 -2.06 -18.37
C PHE A 131 1.27 -1.65 -16.99
N VAL A 132 1.50 -0.34 -16.81
CA VAL A 132 1.91 0.24 -15.53
C VAL A 132 1.00 1.43 -15.19
N CYS A 133 0.50 1.47 -13.96
CA CYS A 133 -0.25 2.60 -13.43
C CYS A 133 0.44 3.17 -12.18
N ALA A 134 0.69 4.48 -12.19
CA ALA A 134 1.30 5.19 -11.07
C ALA A 134 0.60 6.53 -10.81
N GLY A 135 0.76 7.10 -9.62
CA GLY A 135 0.25 8.44 -9.33
C GLY A 135 1.12 9.54 -9.98
N PHE A 136 0.54 10.72 -10.20
CA PHE A 136 1.18 11.88 -10.83
C PHE A 136 2.51 12.31 -10.16
N ASN A 137 2.68 12.03 -8.88
CA ASN A 137 3.86 12.38 -8.09
C ASN A 137 4.73 11.17 -7.75
N TYR A 138 4.66 10.11 -8.56
CA TYR A 138 5.46 8.92 -8.34
C TYR A 138 6.93 9.18 -8.68
N HIS A 139 7.80 8.87 -7.71
CA HIS A 139 9.24 8.91 -7.85
C HIS A 139 9.83 7.55 -7.46
N PHE A 140 10.87 7.14 -8.16
CA PHE A 140 11.52 5.85 -7.98
C PHE A 140 13.01 5.93 -8.34
N GLY A 141 13.72 4.84 -8.12
CA GLY A 141 15.16 4.79 -8.37
C GLY A 141 15.98 5.46 -7.25
N TYR A 142 17.29 5.47 -7.43
CA TYR A 142 18.24 6.03 -6.47
C TYR A 142 17.92 7.50 -6.20
N LYS A 143 17.76 7.86 -4.92
CA LYS A 143 17.38 9.22 -4.49
C LYS A 143 16.10 9.79 -5.14
N GLY A 144 15.26 8.93 -5.72
CA GLY A 144 14.03 9.36 -6.40
C GLY A 144 14.28 10.10 -7.71
N GLU A 145 15.37 9.81 -8.40
CA GLU A 145 15.76 10.44 -9.68
C GLU A 145 14.80 10.12 -10.83
N GLY A 146 14.16 8.96 -10.78
CA GLY A 146 13.12 8.57 -11.72
C GLY A 146 11.79 9.24 -11.37
N ASN A 147 11.10 9.73 -12.38
CA ASN A 147 9.79 10.36 -12.29
C ASN A 147 8.80 9.75 -13.30
N THR A 148 7.61 10.30 -13.39
CA THR A 148 6.56 9.81 -14.31
C THR A 148 6.91 9.97 -15.78
N GLU A 149 7.71 10.96 -16.15
CA GLU A 149 8.18 11.18 -17.52
C GLU A 149 9.17 10.09 -17.92
N ASN A 150 10.18 9.82 -17.08
CA ASN A 150 11.14 8.74 -17.30
C ASN A 150 10.43 7.38 -17.36
N LEU A 151 9.44 7.14 -16.47
CA LEU A 151 8.65 5.92 -16.48
C LEU A 151 7.91 5.75 -17.81
N THR A 152 7.22 6.79 -18.28
CA THR A 152 6.45 6.77 -19.51
C THR A 152 7.34 6.57 -20.72
N GLN A 153 8.46 7.30 -20.79
CA GLN A 153 9.39 7.19 -21.91
C GLN A 153 9.99 5.79 -22.01
N ILE A 154 10.65 5.31 -20.96
CA ILE A 154 11.39 4.04 -21.02
C ILE A 154 10.42 2.85 -21.16
N CYS A 155 9.32 2.84 -20.41
CA CYS A 155 8.30 1.81 -20.59
C CYS A 155 7.74 1.80 -22.03
N GLY A 156 7.52 2.97 -22.62
CA GLY A 156 7.06 3.10 -24.02
C GLY A 156 8.05 2.52 -25.03
N GLU A 157 9.36 2.71 -24.82
CA GLU A 157 10.43 2.12 -25.66
C GLU A 157 10.39 0.57 -25.63
N HIS A 158 9.86 -0.02 -24.55
CA HIS A 158 9.66 -1.47 -24.39
C HIS A 158 8.24 -1.94 -24.71
N GLY A 159 7.39 -1.09 -25.28
CA GLY A 159 6.00 -1.44 -25.62
C GLY A 159 5.06 -1.59 -24.42
N ILE A 160 5.45 -1.09 -23.26
CA ILE A 160 4.65 -1.10 -22.03
C ILE A 160 3.76 0.15 -21.99
N VAL A 161 2.46 -0.03 -21.86
CA VAL A 161 1.51 1.07 -21.73
C VAL A 161 1.59 1.66 -20.33
N VAL A 162 1.70 2.99 -20.21
CA VAL A 162 1.75 3.68 -18.94
C VAL A 162 0.54 4.60 -18.76
N HIS A 163 -0.11 4.51 -17.62
CA HIS A 163 -1.16 5.41 -17.19
C HIS A 163 -0.73 6.16 -15.91
N ILE A 164 -0.68 7.48 -15.99
CA ILE A 164 -0.39 8.33 -14.84
C ILE A 164 -1.70 8.88 -14.31
N ALA A 165 -2.09 8.38 -13.14
CA ALA A 165 -3.30 8.83 -12.47
C ALA A 165 -3.16 10.27 -11.95
N GLU A 166 -4.16 11.09 -12.21
CA GLU A 166 -4.20 12.47 -11.75
C GLU A 166 -4.33 12.59 -10.23
N CYS A 167 -4.06 13.78 -9.73
CA CYS A 167 -4.25 14.09 -8.32
C CYS A 167 -5.73 14.01 -7.95
N LYS A 168 -6.09 13.02 -7.16
CA LYS A 168 -7.44 12.97 -6.58
C LYS A 168 -7.56 14.08 -5.55
N SER A 169 -8.53 14.96 -5.74
CA SER A 169 -8.83 16.04 -4.80
C SER A 169 -10.32 15.97 -4.40
N LEU A 170 -10.57 16.27 -3.15
CA LEU A 170 -11.87 16.70 -2.61
C LEU A 170 -11.73 18.21 -2.32
N ASP A 171 -11.92 18.63 -1.07
CA ASP A 171 -11.62 20.02 -0.66
C ASP A 171 -10.10 20.28 -0.66
N LYS A 172 -9.30 19.23 -0.48
CA LYS A 172 -7.83 19.23 -0.50
C LYS A 172 -7.31 18.04 -1.28
N PRO A 173 -6.06 18.10 -1.77
CA PRO A 173 -5.40 16.94 -2.38
C PRO A 173 -5.36 15.76 -1.41
N VAL A 174 -5.83 14.60 -1.88
CA VAL A 174 -5.86 13.37 -1.08
C VAL A 174 -4.44 12.82 -0.93
N SER A 175 -3.96 12.68 0.30
CA SER A 175 -2.62 12.13 0.57
C SER A 175 -2.55 11.38 1.89
N SER A 176 -1.62 10.42 2.00
CA SER A 176 -1.35 9.73 3.26
C SER A 176 -0.87 10.65 4.38
N THR A 177 -0.23 11.78 4.04
CA THR A 177 0.23 12.78 5.00
C THR A 177 -0.95 13.54 5.60
N LEU A 178 -1.89 13.98 4.78
CA LEU A 178 -3.12 14.62 5.25
C LEU A 178 -3.90 13.67 6.17
N ILE A 179 -4.11 12.44 5.75
CA ILE A 179 -4.87 11.44 6.52
C ILE A 179 -4.20 11.16 7.87
N ARG A 180 -2.86 11.03 7.90
CA ARG A 180 -2.12 10.83 9.16
C ARG A 180 -2.37 11.98 10.13
N LYS A 181 -2.33 13.22 9.60
CA LYS A 181 -2.61 14.42 10.39
C LYS A 181 -4.04 14.41 10.94
N LEU A 182 -5.04 14.18 10.09
CA LEU A 182 -6.44 14.14 10.52
C LEU A 182 -6.68 13.09 11.62
N ILE A 183 -6.11 11.90 11.49
CA ILE A 183 -6.22 10.85 12.52
C ILE A 183 -5.55 11.31 13.82
N ALA A 184 -4.34 11.85 13.75
CA ALA A 184 -3.61 12.33 14.91
C ALA A 184 -4.30 13.52 15.61
N ASP A 185 -5.02 14.35 14.88
CA ASP A 185 -5.80 15.47 15.39
C ASP A 185 -7.20 15.02 15.92
N GLY A 186 -7.61 13.75 15.67
CA GLY A 186 -8.91 13.21 16.09
C GLY A 186 -10.06 13.49 15.14
N GLU A 187 -9.76 14.07 13.96
CA GLU A 187 -10.72 14.41 12.91
C GLU A 187 -11.15 13.18 12.09
N MET A 188 -11.83 12.23 12.76
CA MET A 188 -12.07 10.89 12.22
C MET A 188 -13.09 10.88 11.08
N GLU A 189 -14.11 11.73 11.13
CA GLU A 189 -15.11 11.85 10.06
C GLU A 189 -14.47 12.43 8.80
N GLU A 190 -13.63 13.45 8.98
CA GLU A 190 -12.89 14.05 7.87
C GLU A 190 -11.89 13.04 7.27
N ALA A 191 -11.14 12.32 8.09
CA ALA A 191 -10.25 11.25 7.62
C ALA A 191 -11.02 10.19 6.82
N ALA A 192 -12.26 9.85 7.23
CA ALA A 192 -13.09 8.87 6.54
C ALA A 192 -13.48 9.32 5.12
N LYS A 193 -13.72 10.61 4.88
CA LYS A 193 -14.00 11.16 3.54
C LYS A 193 -12.84 10.87 2.58
N TYR A 194 -11.60 11.18 2.98
CA TYR A 194 -10.41 10.95 2.14
C TYR A 194 -10.02 9.48 2.01
N LEU A 195 -10.33 8.67 3.03
CA LEU A 195 -10.14 7.22 2.99
C LEU A 195 -11.19 6.50 2.14
N GLY A 196 -12.39 7.07 1.97
CA GLY A 196 -13.56 6.40 1.39
C GLY A 196 -14.10 5.27 2.28
N ARG A 197 -13.73 5.25 3.56
CA ARG A 197 -14.15 4.30 4.59
C ARG A 197 -13.78 4.82 5.97
N TYR A 198 -14.39 4.27 7.01
CA TYR A 198 -13.94 4.56 8.38
C TYR A 198 -12.51 4.08 8.62
N PHE A 199 -11.74 4.88 9.37
CA PHE A 199 -10.48 4.41 9.91
C PHE A 199 -10.72 3.22 10.83
N SER A 200 -9.89 2.21 10.76
CA SER A 200 -10.07 1.02 11.57
C SER A 200 -8.75 0.39 11.95
N VAL A 201 -8.68 -0.13 13.14
CA VAL A 201 -7.54 -0.87 13.70
C VAL A 201 -7.93 -2.32 13.88
N THR A 202 -7.03 -3.23 13.53
CA THR A 202 -7.21 -4.66 13.76
C THR A 202 -6.03 -5.17 14.58
N ARG A 203 -6.29 -5.56 15.82
CA ARG A 203 -5.28 -6.08 16.74
C ARG A 203 -5.85 -7.21 17.59
N ARG A 204 -4.96 -7.98 18.18
CA ARG A 204 -5.36 -8.97 19.18
C ARG A 204 -5.76 -8.24 20.46
N VAL A 205 -6.83 -8.69 21.09
CA VAL A 205 -7.23 -8.21 22.41
C VAL A 205 -6.21 -8.71 23.44
N GLU A 206 -5.72 -7.80 24.27
CA GLU A 206 -4.77 -8.09 25.34
C GLU A 206 -5.46 -8.04 26.70
N LYS A 207 -4.90 -8.78 27.65
CA LYS A 207 -5.43 -8.81 29.02
C LYS A 207 -5.03 -7.51 29.72
N GLY A 208 -6.02 -6.75 30.20
CA GLY A 208 -5.82 -5.59 31.07
C GLY A 208 -6.13 -5.91 32.56
N ASP A 209 -6.22 -4.87 33.36
CA ASP A 209 -6.42 -4.95 34.82
C ASP A 209 -7.82 -5.45 35.22
N ARG A 210 -8.70 -5.75 34.28
CA ARG A 210 -10.08 -6.19 34.49
C ARG A 210 -10.94 -5.24 35.34
N LEU A 211 -10.57 -3.98 35.42
CA LEU A 211 -11.30 -2.97 36.19
C LEU A 211 -12.72 -2.80 35.67
N GLY A 212 -12.88 -2.69 34.35
CA GLY A 212 -14.21 -2.59 33.71
C GLY A 212 -15.10 -3.79 34.02
N HIS A 213 -14.55 -5.00 34.08
CA HIS A 213 -15.32 -6.20 34.49
C HIS A 213 -15.83 -6.10 35.91
N ARG A 214 -15.03 -5.58 36.85
CA ARG A 214 -15.46 -5.35 38.26
C ARG A 214 -16.55 -4.32 38.39
N LEU A 215 -16.58 -3.35 37.44
CA LEU A 215 -17.57 -2.27 37.40
C LEU A 215 -18.82 -2.62 36.57
N GLY A 216 -18.91 -3.86 36.04
CA GLY A 216 -20.04 -4.30 35.20
C GLY A 216 -19.94 -3.92 33.73
N PHE A 217 -18.84 -3.29 33.29
CA PHE A 217 -18.59 -2.85 31.92
C PHE A 217 -17.31 -3.50 31.38
N PRO A 218 -17.36 -4.74 30.85
CA PRO A 218 -16.20 -5.41 30.30
C PRO A 218 -15.56 -4.60 29.16
N THR A 219 -14.24 -4.42 29.20
CA THR A 219 -13.46 -3.69 28.22
C THR A 219 -12.51 -4.60 27.47
N ALA A 220 -12.29 -4.32 26.18
CA ALA A 220 -11.28 -4.97 25.36
C ALA A 220 -10.09 -4.02 25.20
N ASN A 221 -8.92 -4.42 25.69
CA ASN A 221 -7.69 -3.65 25.50
C ASN A 221 -7.01 -4.07 24.21
N ILE A 222 -6.62 -3.10 23.40
CA ILE A 222 -5.82 -3.31 22.19
C ILE A 222 -4.59 -2.41 22.26
N ASN A 223 -3.42 -2.96 22.00
CA ASN A 223 -2.18 -2.21 21.96
C ASN A 223 -1.79 -1.91 20.52
N LEU A 224 -1.52 -0.64 20.22
CA LEU A 224 -1.02 -0.20 18.92
C LEU A 224 0.51 -0.16 18.97
N PRO A 225 1.19 -0.69 17.94
CA PRO A 225 2.65 -0.58 17.87
C PRO A 225 3.05 0.88 17.66
N ASP A 226 4.21 1.26 18.15
CA ASP A 226 4.74 2.63 18.08
C ASP A 226 4.79 3.18 16.65
N PHE A 227 4.97 2.31 15.65
CA PHE A 227 4.99 2.71 14.25
C PHE A 227 3.59 2.87 13.60
N HIS A 228 2.50 2.80 14.36
CA HIS A 228 1.14 3.05 13.89
C HIS A 228 0.68 4.44 14.30
N VAL A 229 -0.08 5.13 13.43
CA VAL A 229 -0.72 6.39 13.79
C VAL A 229 -1.77 6.12 14.87
N VAL A 230 -1.72 6.90 15.94
CA VAL A 230 -2.66 6.82 17.05
C VAL A 230 -3.59 8.03 16.95
N PRO A 231 -4.92 7.85 17.05
CA PRO A 231 -5.85 8.96 17.19
C PRO A 231 -5.54 9.83 18.41
N LYS A 232 -5.89 11.11 18.35
CA LYS A 232 -5.86 11.98 19.54
C LYS A 232 -6.57 11.29 20.70
N PHE A 233 -6.08 11.49 21.92
CA PHE A 233 -6.76 10.96 23.10
C PHE A 233 -8.20 11.50 23.18
N GLY A 234 -9.14 10.61 23.41
CA GLY A 234 -10.57 10.93 23.43
C GLY A 234 -11.46 9.70 23.45
N VAL A 235 -12.75 9.94 23.41
CA VAL A 235 -13.78 8.90 23.30
C VAL A 235 -14.32 8.89 21.88
N TYR A 236 -14.34 7.72 21.27
CA TYR A 236 -14.80 7.53 19.89
C TYR A 236 -15.87 6.47 19.84
N ILE A 237 -16.90 6.71 19.02
CA ILE A 237 -17.88 5.68 18.68
C ILE A 237 -17.24 4.73 17.67
N SER A 238 -17.24 3.43 17.99
CA SER A 238 -16.68 2.39 17.12
C SER A 238 -17.68 1.29 16.83
N ARG A 239 -17.51 0.60 15.71
CA ARG A 239 -18.31 -0.55 15.28
C ARG A 239 -17.43 -1.76 15.04
#